data_9ec49ea466af8d5c3eba694bfc8d6db9
#
_entry.id   9ec49ea466af8d5c3eba694bfc8d6db9
#
_cell.length_a   1.000
_cell.length_b   1.000
_cell.length_c   1.000
_cell.angle_alpha   90.00
_cell.angle_beta   90.00
_cell.angle_gamma   90.00
#
_symmetry.space_group_name_H-M   'P 1'
#
loop_
_entity.id
_entity.type
_entity.pdbx_description
1 polymer ?
#
loop_
_entity_poly.entity_id
_entity_poly.type
_entity_poly.pdbx_seq_one_letter_code
_entity_poly.pdbx_strand_id
1 'polypeptide(L)'
;MLGLDSSIGEHRSPIKLGYRPYKQPPRKIFKEEVLADVKNEVERLLEANFIRPCRYAEWISSIVPIHKKNGKMRVCIDFRDLNKATPMDGYPMPIAHLLVDAAAGCEVISFMDGNAGYN
;
A
#
# COMPACT_ATOMS: atom_id res chain seq x y z
N MET A 1 7.50 12.90 3.52
CA MET A 1 8.67 12.02 3.28
C MET A 1 8.75 11.77 1.79
N LEU A 2 9.89 12.00 1.18
CA LEU A 2 10.10 11.64 -0.23
C LEU A 2 10.17 10.10 -0.30
N GLY A 3 9.43 9.49 -1.22
CA GLY A 3 9.53 8.07 -1.52
C GLY A 3 10.87 7.73 -2.19
N LEU A 4 11.07 6.44 -2.48
CA LEU A 4 12.24 6.00 -3.24
C LEU A 4 12.17 6.59 -4.66
N ASP A 5 13.30 7.08 -5.17
CA ASP A 5 13.38 7.54 -6.54
C ASP A 5 13.13 6.38 -7.51
N SER A 6 12.23 6.55 -8.48
CA SER A 6 11.87 5.52 -9.45
C SER A 6 13.06 5.06 -10.31
N SER A 7 14.12 5.86 -10.40
CA SER A 7 15.37 5.48 -11.08
C SER A 7 16.14 4.37 -10.36
N ILE A 8 15.92 4.21 -9.05
CA ILE A 8 16.58 3.18 -8.21
C ILE A 8 15.89 1.83 -8.39
N GLY A 9 14.58 1.82 -8.56
CA GLY A 9 13.83 0.61 -8.80
C GLY A 9 12.32 0.84 -8.82
N GLU A 10 11.63 0.04 -9.63
CA GLU A 10 10.17 -0.02 -9.66
C GLU A 10 9.73 -1.46 -9.42
N HIS A 11 8.73 -1.65 -8.56
CA HIS A 11 8.08 -2.94 -8.39
C HIS A 11 6.83 -3.01 -9.26
N ARG A 12 6.80 -3.99 -10.17
CA ARG A 12 5.58 -4.34 -10.91
C ARG A 12 4.97 -5.60 -10.33
N SER A 13 3.76 -5.49 -9.85
CA SER A 13 3.02 -6.67 -9.37
C SER A 13 2.79 -7.63 -10.55
N PRO A 14 3.29 -8.87 -10.47
CA PRO A 14 3.04 -9.87 -11.51
C PRO A 14 1.56 -10.24 -11.50
N ILE A 15 0.99 -10.43 -12.70
CA ILE A 15 -0.40 -10.89 -12.85
C ILE A 15 -0.38 -12.30 -13.42
N LYS A 16 -1.19 -13.20 -12.85
CA LYS A 16 -1.36 -14.57 -13.32
C LYS A 16 -1.79 -14.58 -14.78
N LEU A 17 -1.22 -15.48 -15.57
CA LEU A 17 -1.55 -15.62 -16.98
C LEU A 17 -3.06 -15.88 -17.16
N GLY A 18 -3.69 -15.16 -18.09
CA GLY A 18 -5.12 -15.28 -18.38
C GLY A 18 -6.06 -14.58 -17.39
N TYR A 19 -5.53 -13.94 -16.35
CA TYR A 19 -6.37 -13.17 -15.43
C TYR A 19 -6.77 -11.83 -16.06
N ARG A 20 -8.07 -11.54 -16.05
CA ARG A 20 -8.59 -10.30 -16.64
C ARG A 20 -8.59 -9.17 -15.61
N PRO A 21 -8.20 -7.94 -16.01
CA PRO A 21 -8.34 -6.77 -15.15
C PRO A 21 -9.78 -6.58 -14.67
N TYR A 22 -9.92 -6.14 -13.43
CA TYR A 22 -11.22 -5.89 -12.82
C TYR A 22 -11.34 -4.45 -12.34
N LYS A 23 -12.49 -3.85 -12.63
CA LYS A 23 -12.82 -2.50 -12.21
C LYS A 23 -13.93 -2.59 -11.16
N GLN A 24 -13.57 -2.36 -9.89
CA GLN A 24 -14.56 -2.32 -8.82
C GLN A 24 -15.53 -1.16 -9.03
N PRO A 25 -16.83 -1.35 -8.76
CA PRO A 25 -17.77 -0.24 -8.81
C PRO A 25 -17.44 0.81 -7.76
N PRO A 26 -17.70 2.11 -8.04
CA PRO A 26 -17.43 3.18 -7.10
C PRO A 26 -18.24 3.00 -5.83
N ARG A 27 -17.60 3.14 -4.67
CA ARG A 27 -18.28 3.15 -3.37
C ARG A 27 -18.93 4.52 -3.14
N LYS A 28 -20.16 4.52 -2.69
CA LYS A 28 -20.83 5.73 -2.24
C LYS A 28 -20.37 6.06 -0.83
N ILE A 29 -19.80 7.23 -0.64
CA ILE A 29 -19.46 7.80 0.68
C ILE A 29 -20.58 8.78 1.01
N PHE A 30 -21.39 8.46 2.03
CA PHE A 30 -22.60 9.23 2.35
C PHE A 30 -22.33 10.41 3.31
N LYS A 31 -21.20 10.40 4.03
CA LYS A 31 -20.84 11.45 4.99
C LYS A 31 -19.92 12.46 4.33
N GLU A 32 -20.33 13.71 4.27
CA GLU A 32 -19.54 14.80 3.67
C GLU A 32 -18.18 15.00 4.36
N GLU A 33 -18.13 14.86 5.70
CA GLU A 33 -16.89 14.93 6.46
C GLU A 33 -15.86 13.88 6.01
N VAL A 34 -16.32 12.64 5.81
CA VAL A 34 -15.47 11.55 5.33
C VAL A 34 -14.98 11.80 3.90
N LEU A 35 -15.84 12.39 3.07
CA LEU A 35 -15.47 12.74 1.70
C LEU A 35 -14.42 13.85 1.66
N ALA A 36 -14.55 14.86 2.53
CA ALA A 36 -13.57 15.94 2.67
C ALA A 36 -12.21 15.39 3.11
N ASP A 37 -12.19 14.53 4.12
CA ASP A 37 -10.95 13.89 4.60
C ASP A 37 -10.27 13.03 3.54
N VAL A 38 -11.06 12.24 2.78
CA VAL A 38 -10.53 11.44 1.66
C VAL A 38 -9.93 12.35 0.59
N LYS A 39 -10.61 13.46 0.26
CA LYS A 39 -10.11 14.42 -0.73
C LYS A 39 -8.79 15.03 -0.29
N ASN A 40 -8.72 15.51 0.94
CA ASN A 40 -7.51 16.10 1.52
C ASN A 40 -6.33 15.11 1.49
N GLU A 41 -6.59 13.84 1.81
CA GLU A 41 -5.55 12.81 1.80
C GLU A 41 -5.07 12.50 0.38
N VAL A 42 -5.98 12.44 -0.61
CA VAL A 42 -5.62 12.25 -2.02
C VAL A 42 -4.81 13.43 -2.54
N GLU A 43 -5.20 14.68 -2.22
CA GLU A 43 -4.45 15.88 -2.58
C GLU A 43 -3.04 15.85 -1.97
N ARG A 44 -2.92 15.50 -0.70
CA ARG A 44 -1.64 15.35 0.00
C ARG A 44 -0.72 14.32 -0.69
N LEU A 45 -1.28 13.19 -1.14
CA LEU A 45 -0.52 12.15 -1.83
C LEU A 45 -0.09 12.59 -3.25
N LEU A 46 -0.93 13.36 -3.94
CA LEU A 46 -0.60 13.96 -5.24
C LEU A 46 0.54 14.98 -5.11
N GLU A 47 0.45 15.89 -4.14
CA GLU A 47 1.49 16.89 -3.89
C GLU A 47 2.84 16.25 -3.51
N ALA A 48 2.79 15.15 -2.76
CA ALA A 48 3.97 14.37 -2.39
C ALA A 48 4.51 13.48 -3.52
N ASN A 49 3.89 13.47 -4.70
CA ASN A 49 4.22 12.60 -5.84
C ASN A 49 4.16 11.08 -5.55
N PHE A 50 3.42 10.66 -4.53
CA PHE A 50 3.18 9.24 -4.27
C PHE A 50 2.18 8.62 -5.25
N ILE A 51 1.26 9.41 -5.76
CA ILE A 51 0.27 9.00 -6.75
C ILE A 51 0.24 9.99 -7.92
N ARG A 52 -0.24 9.54 -9.06
CA ARG A 52 -0.43 10.36 -10.26
C ARG A 52 -1.79 10.08 -10.89
N PRO A 53 -2.41 11.04 -11.57
CA PRO A 53 -3.64 10.81 -12.33
C PRO A 53 -3.42 9.77 -13.44
N CYS A 54 -4.38 8.87 -13.61
CA CYS A 54 -4.40 7.91 -14.70
C CYS A 54 -5.77 7.90 -15.38
N ARG A 55 -5.81 8.12 -16.69
CA ARG A 55 -7.08 8.19 -17.45
C ARG A 55 -7.62 6.83 -17.89
N TYR A 56 -6.74 5.88 -18.17
CA TYR A 56 -7.09 4.60 -18.79
C TYR A 56 -6.61 3.43 -17.92
N ALA A 57 -6.97 3.46 -16.64
CA ALA A 57 -6.63 2.38 -15.73
C ALA A 57 -7.38 1.08 -16.13
N GLU A 58 -6.65 -0.01 -16.25
CA GLU A 58 -7.22 -1.35 -16.45
C GLU A 58 -7.78 -1.91 -15.14
N TRP A 59 -7.08 -1.68 -14.04
CA TRP A 59 -7.49 -2.05 -12.69
C TRP A 59 -8.03 -0.83 -11.96
N ILE A 60 -9.18 -0.99 -11.32
CA ILE A 60 -9.75 0.04 -10.44
C ILE A 60 -10.12 -0.60 -9.12
N SER A 61 -9.54 -0.08 -8.04
CA SER A 61 -9.82 -0.50 -6.66
C SER A 61 -10.52 0.62 -5.90
N SER A 62 -11.50 0.24 -5.08
CA SER A 62 -12.26 1.19 -4.28
C SER A 62 -11.46 1.68 -3.07
N ILE A 63 -11.63 2.94 -2.73
CA ILE A 63 -11.12 3.54 -1.50
C ILE A 63 -11.97 3.07 -0.30
N VAL A 64 -11.29 2.73 0.79
CA VAL A 64 -11.88 2.33 2.07
C VAL A 64 -11.37 3.27 3.16
N PRO A 65 -12.15 4.30 3.54
CA PRO A 65 -11.77 5.19 4.64
C PRO A 65 -11.91 4.47 5.98
N ILE A 66 -10.89 4.56 6.83
CA ILE A 66 -10.83 3.94 8.15
C ILE A 66 -10.44 4.98 9.18
N HIS A 67 -11.24 5.14 10.24
CA HIS A 67 -10.89 5.98 11.36
C HIS A 67 -9.89 5.28 12.28
N LYS A 68 -8.78 5.95 12.58
CA LYS A 68 -7.84 5.52 13.61
C LYS A 68 -8.38 5.83 15.00
N LYS A 69 -7.89 5.14 16.03
CA LYS A 69 -8.25 5.40 17.44
C LYS A 69 -7.96 6.85 17.88
N ASN A 70 -7.03 7.52 17.23
CA ASN A 70 -6.68 8.93 17.51
C ASN A 70 -7.54 9.95 16.72
N GLY A 71 -8.63 9.52 16.11
CA GLY A 71 -9.55 10.38 15.35
C GLY A 71 -9.09 10.71 13.93
N LYS A 72 -7.83 10.41 13.55
CA LYS A 72 -7.35 10.66 12.19
C LYS A 72 -7.89 9.63 11.20
N MET A 73 -8.20 10.09 9.99
CA MET A 73 -8.58 9.22 8.88
C MET A 73 -7.36 8.55 8.25
N ARG A 74 -7.51 7.29 7.87
CA ARG A 74 -6.61 6.59 6.96
C ARG A 74 -7.40 6.19 5.72
N VAL A 75 -6.87 6.52 4.58
CA VAL A 75 -7.41 6.08 3.29
C VAL A 75 -6.70 4.78 2.91
N CYS A 76 -7.45 3.68 2.86
CA CYS A 76 -6.97 2.38 2.40
C CYS A 76 -7.54 2.08 1.02
N ILE A 77 -6.89 1.20 0.28
CA ILE A 77 -7.33 0.75 -1.03
C ILE A 77 -7.70 -0.73 -0.95
N ASP A 78 -8.80 -1.10 -1.56
CA ASP A 78 -9.27 -2.48 -1.60
C ASP A 78 -8.56 -3.29 -2.69
N PHE A 79 -7.41 -3.86 -2.36
CA PHE A 79 -6.62 -4.66 -3.29
C PHE A 79 -7.03 -6.13 -3.37
N ARG A 80 -8.18 -6.54 -2.81
CA ARG A 80 -8.59 -7.95 -2.78
C ARG A 80 -8.63 -8.60 -4.16
N ASP A 81 -9.13 -7.91 -5.18
CA ASP A 81 -9.21 -8.48 -6.53
C ASP A 81 -7.83 -8.50 -7.21
N LEU A 82 -7.01 -7.49 -7.00
CA LEU A 82 -5.62 -7.49 -7.46
C LEU A 82 -4.82 -8.60 -6.78
N ASN A 83 -4.97 -8.79 -5.48
CA ASN A 83 -4.29 -9.86 -4.73
C ASN A 83 -4.68 -11.27 -5.20
N LYS A 84 -5.94 -11.50 -5.62
CA LYS A 84 -6.33 -12.77 -6.26
C LYS A 84 -5.63 -12.99 -7.60
N ALA A 85 -5.41 -11.92 -8.34
CA ALA A 85 -4.75 -11.95 -9.64
C ALA A 85 -3.24 -12.07 -9.54
N THR A 86 -2.63 -11.67 -8.43
CA THR A 86 -1.20 -11.74 -8.19
C THR A 86 -0.82 -13.14 -7.69
N PRO A 87 0.22 -13.80 -8.23
CA PRO A 87 0.73 -15.04 -7.66
C PRO A 87 1.29 -14.77 -6.26
N MET A 88 1.11 -15.74 -5.35
CA MET A 88 1.74 -15.66 -4.03
C MET A 88 3.26 -15.71 -4.19
N ASP A 89 3.94 -14.81 -3.49
CA ASP A 89 5.38 -14.92 -3.31
C ASP A 89 5.66 -16.11 -2.37
N GLY A 90 6.46 -17.06 -2.84
CA GLY A 90 6.86 -18.23 -2.06
C GLY A 90 8.01 -17.95 -1.09
N TYR A 91 8.49 -16.70 -0.98
CA TYR A 91 9.54 -16.35 -0.05
C TYR A 91 9.05 -16.51 1.40
N PRO A 92 9.70 -17.37 2.20
CA PRO A 92 9.25 -17.61 3.56
C PRO A 92 9.44 -16.35 4.42
N MET A 93 8.42 -16.03 5.21
CA MET A 93 8.54 -14.98 6.23
C MET A 93 9.63 -15.37 7.24
N PRO A 94 10.53 -14.44 7.60
CA PRO A 94 11.52 -14.72 8.63
C PRO A 94 10.83 -15.02 9.97
N ILE A 95 11.33 -16.04 10.65
CA ILE A 95 10.81 -16.45 11.95
C ILE A 95 11.45 -15.57 13.02
N ALA A 96 10.66 -14.81 13.76
CA ALA A 96 11.14 -13.79 14.68
C ALA A 96 12.15 -14.33 15.73
N HIS A 97 11.91 -15.50 16.32
CA HIS A 97 12.83 -16.06 17.31
C HIS A 97 14.18 -16.48 16.71
N LEU A 98 14.23 -16.91 15.43
CA LEU A 98 15.51 -17.18 14.76
C LEU A 98 16.30 -15.89 14.51
N LEU A 99 15.62 -14.78 14.28
CA LEU A 99 16.28 -13.46 14.15
C LEU A 99 16.84 -13.00 15.50
N VAL A 100 16.12 -13.23 16.59
CA VAL A 100 16.58 -12.94 17.95
C VAL A 100 17.78 -13.82 18.31
N ASP A 101 17.73 -15.10 18.01
CA ASP A 101 18.84 -16.04 18.26
C ASP A 101 20.09 -15.67 17.43
N ALA A 102 19.91 -15.25 16.17
CA ALA A 102 21.00 -14.80 15.33
C ALA A 102 21.64 -13.49 15.81
N ALA A 103 20.91 -12.65 16.53
CA ALA A 103 21.39 -11.43 17.14
C ALA A 103 21.98 -11.65 18.54
N ALA A 104 21.78 -12.82 19.14
CA ALA A 104 22.28 -13.14 20.48
C ALA A 104 23.82 -13.08 20.50
N GLY A 105 24.35 -12.39 21.50
CA GLY A 105 25.81 -12.19 21.67
C GLY A 105 26.40 -11.00 20.93
N CYS A 106 25.59 -10.23 20.16
CA CYS A 106 26.02 -8.97 19.57
C CYS A 106 25.88 -7.83 20.59
N GLU A 107 26.94 -7.01 20.74
CA GLU A 107 26.90 -5.84 21.64
C GLU A 107 26.05 -4.70 21.06
N VAL A 108 25.91 -4.64 19.73
CA VAL A 108 25.14 -3.60 19.02
C VAL A 108 24.26 -4.25 17.96
N ILE A 109 22.99 -3.89 17.95
CA ILE A 109 22.02 -4.35 16.94
C ILE A 109 21.51 -3.13 16.18
N SER A 110 21.57 -3.17 14.86
CA SER A 110 21.01 -2.15 13.98
C SER A 110 19.70 -2.66 13.38
N PHE A 111 18.64 -1.85 13.48
CA PHE A 111 17.35 -2.15 12.86
C PHE A 111 17.18 -1.26 11.63
N MET A 112 16.83 -1.87 10.50
CA MET A 112 16.48 -1.16 9.28
C MET A 112 14.99 -1.38 9.01
N ASP A 113 14.24 -0.29 8.97
CA ASP A 113 12.79 -0.34 8.73
C ASP A 113 12.48 0.26 7.35
N GLY A 114 11.62 -0.41 6.60
CA GLY A 114 11.10 0.07 5.33
C GLY A 114 10.02 1.14 5.52
N ASN A 115 10.35 2.25 6.16
CA ASN A 115 9.44 3.30 6.64
C ASN A 115 8.44 3.83 5.59
N ALA A 116 8.71 3.68 4.31
CA ALA A 116 7.83 4.08 3.21
C ALA A 116 7.45 2.91 2.28
N GLY A 117 7.69 1.67 2.71
CA GLY A 117 7.52 0.49 1.86
C GLY A 117 6.08 0.17 1.44
N TYR A 118 5.08 0.88 2.00
CA TYR A 118 3.65 0.65 1.73
C TYR A 118 2.83 1.94 1.60
N ASN A 119 3.48 3.08 1.38
CA ASN A 119 2.80 4.32 1.04
C ASN A 119 2.78 4.55 -0.45
#